data_f191880c979b08c8e273d931f5f0c768
#
_entry.id   f191880c979b08c8e273d931f5f0c768
#
_cell.length_a   1.000
_cell.length_b   1.000
_cell.length_c   1.000
_cell.angle_alpha   90.00
_cell.angle_beta   90.00
_cell.angle_gamma   90.00
#
_symmetry.space_group_name_H-M   'P 1'
#
loop_
_entity.id
_entity.type
_entity.pdbx_description
1 polymer ?
#
loop_
_entity_poly.entity_id
_entity_poly.type
_entity_poly.pdbx_seq_one_letter_code
_entity_poly.pdbx_strand_id
1 'polypeptide(L)'
;MKTLVICIPSLRLGGAAKIALNLSEYYLEQGIAVHIILTDPHTEDCGFHKMPEGLRIHNLPKIRLHHFVLPFVKVFQLKNLFQKLQPDGILAVRHDATSIASLAWKLTGKKGNFVIRDINPITKTLNRNAVMVRLIKMAYQSADAVIANSKDVAAALIGKNWMPLQKIHVIDNPVLSKSFFKKADERVSDPWVSSLSVPLIVTIGRLDKMKDQQTLIRAFDIVRKQGDCRLMLIGDGPEASNLQILIDKLGLQQEVKLAGPLENPYPILKQAALFVLSSKYEGFGNVLVEALALGKKIISTDCPGGPSYILNKGEFGTLFPVGDHQALAREIQRSLDSVIDAAPLIRQSEKFTDTVIARKYGELLFK
;
A
#
# COMPACT_ATOMS: atom_id res chain seq x y z
N MET A 1 -22.80 -16.63 11.57
CA MET A 1 -21.53 -15.88 11.60
C MET A 1 -21.32 -15.36 10.19
N LYS A 2 -21.12 -14.02 10.01
CA LYS A 2 -20.87 -13.45 8.68
C LYS A 2 -19.51 -13.90 8.13
N THR A 3 -19.41 -14.00 6.81
CA THR A 3 -18.21 -14.45 6.10
C THR A 3 -17.76 -13.38 5.10
N LEU A 4 -16.52 -12.91 5.22
CA LEU A 4 -15.84 -12.03 4.26
C LEU A 4 -14.85 -12.83 3.43
N VAL A 5 -14.90 -12.63 2.12
CA VAL A 5 -13.87 -13.12 1.20
C VAL A 5 -13.13 -11.93 0.58
N ILE A 6 -11.79 -11.93 0.68
CA ILE A 6 -10.91 -10.96 0.03
C ILE A 6 -10.17 -11.64 -1.12
N CYS A 7 -10.44 -11.23 -2.34
CA CYS A 7 -9.74 -11.73 -3.54
C CYS A 7 -8.60 -10.78 -3.90
N ILE A 8 -7.36 -11.26 -3.85
CA ILE A 8 -6.15 -10.49 -4.17
C ILE A 8 -5.18 -11.35 -4.99
N PRO A 9 -4.39 -10.78 -5.91
CA PRO A 9 -3.44 -11.58 -6.68
C PRO A 9 -2.41 -12.30 -5.82
N SER A 10 -1.81 -11.62 -4.84
CA SER A 10 -0.77 -12.17 -3.97
C SER A 10 -0.67 -11.41 -2.65
N LEU A 11 -0.02 -12.02 -1.66
CA LEU A 11 0.35 -11.40 -0.38
C LEU A 11 1.86 -11.05 -0.33
N ARG A 12 2.47 -10.68 -1.45
CA ARG A 12 3.84 -10.15 -1.44
C ARG A 12 3.89 -8.84 -0.66
N LEU A 13 5.04 -8.57 -0.01
CA LEU A 13 5.26 -7.33 0.73
C LEU A 13 4.87 -6.11 -0.13
N GLY A 14 3.90 -5.33 0.37
CA GLY A 14 3.39 -4.16 -0.33
C GLY A 14 2.06 -3.65 0.23
N GLY A 15 1.70 -2.43 -0.17
CA GLY A 15 0.55 -1.73 0.40
C GLY A 15 -0.79 -2.45 0.26
N ALA A 16 -1.05 -3.13 -0.86
CA ALA A 16 -2.32 -3.83 -1.08
C ALA A 16 -2.49 -5.04 -0.15
N ALA A 17 -1.44 -5.85 -0.01
CA ALA A 17 -1.43 -7.02 0.87
C ALA A 17 -1.57 -6.58 2.34
N LYS A 18 -0.83 -5.55 2.76
CA LYS A 18 -0.92 -4.99 4.11
C LYS A 18 -2.35 -4.55 4.44
N ILE A 19 -3.01 -3.82 3.54
CA ILE A 19 -4.39 -3.38 3.75
C ILE A 19 -5.36 -4.57 3.84
N ALA A 20 -5.17 -5.62 3.03
CA ALA A 20 -5.97 -6.83 3.12
C ALA A 20 -5.81 -7.51 4.49
N LEU A 21 -4.57 -7.56 5.02
CA LEU A 21 -4.29 -8.13 6.34
C LEU A 21 -4.86 -7.26 7.48
N ASN A 22 -4.75 -5.94 7.41
CA ASN A 22 -5.32 -5.03 8.41
C ASN A 22 -6.85 -5.15 8.47
N LEU A 23 -7.53 -5.20 7.30
CA LEU A 23 -8.97 -5.47 7.23
C LEU A 23 -9.31 -6.84 7.81
N SER A 24 -8.49 -7.86 7.53
CA SER A 24 -8.69 -9.21 8.07
C SER A 24 -8.57 -9.23 9.58
N GLU A 25 -7.54 -8.59 10.15
CA GLU A 25 -7.34 -8.46 11.59
C GLU A 25 -8.57 -7.84 12.26
N TYR A 26 -9.03 -6.68 11.75
CA TYR A 26 -10.20 -6.00 12.26
C TYR A 26 -11.47 -6.87 12.22
N TYR A 27 -11.79 -7.48 11.09
CA TYR A 27 -13.04 -8.25 10.96
C TYR A 27 -13.03 -9.57 11.73
N LEU A 28 -11.86 -10.22 11.86
CA LEU A 28 -11.71 -11.39 12.73
C LEU A 28 -11.99 -11.03 14.19
N GLU A 29 -11.50 -9.88 14.68
CA GLU A 29 -11.81 -9.38 16.03
C GLU A 29 -13.31 -9.07 16.22
N GLN A 30 -14.04 -8.75 15.14
CA GLN A 30 -15.50 -8.54 15.18
C GLN A 30 -16.29 -9.88 15.06
N GLY A 31 -15.64 -11.04 15.11
CA GLY A 31 -16.29 -12.34 14.99
C GLY A 31 -16.76 -12.69 13.58
N ILE A 32 -16.21 -12.02 12.54
CA ILE A 32 -16.51 -12.32 11.13
C ILE A 32 -15.47 -13.32 10.63
N ALA A 33 -15.89 -14.40 9.97
CA ALA A 33 -14.98 -15.32 9.32
C ALA A 33 -14.34 -14.65 8.11
N VAL A 34 -12.99 -14.63 8.04
CA VAL A 34 -12.27 -14.00 6.92
C VAL A 34 -11.46 -15.01 6.14
N HIS A 35 -11.65 -15.00 4.83
CA HIS A 35 -10.93 -15.82 3.88
C HIS A 35 -10.23 -14.93 2.86
N ILE A 36 -8.92 -15.11 2.67
CA ILE A 36 -8.18 -14.50 1.55
C ILE A 36 -8.01 -15.54 0.46
N ILE A 37 -8.36 -15.17 -0.77
CA ILE A 37 -8.14 -16.01 -1.95
C ILE A 37 -7.05 -15.37 -2.81
N LEU A 38 -5.95 -16.10 -3.01
CA LEU A 38 -4.86 -15.70 -3.89
C LEU A 38 -5.15 -16.18 -5.31
N THR A 39 -5.30 -15.22 -6.23
CA THR A 39 -5.68 -15.51 -7.62
C THR A 39 -4.49 -15.70 -8.56
N ASP A 40 -3.25 -15.39 -8.11
CA ASP A 40 -2.03 -15.65 -8.85
C ASP A 40 -1.31 -16.90 -8.30
N PRO A 41 -1.28 -18.00 -9.07
CA PRO A 41 -0.71 -19.27 -8.59
C PRO A 41 0.83 -19.27 -8.47
N HIS A 42 1.50 -18.19 -8.94
CA HIS A 42 2.96 -18.10 -8.91
C HIS A 42 3.52 -17.45 -7.63
N THR A 43 2.68 -17.10 -6.70
CA THR A 43 3.09 -16.42 -5.46
C THR A 43 3.10 -17.37 -4.28
N GLU A 44 4.18 -18.15 -4.13
CA GLU A 44 4.40 -19.01 -2.94
C GLU A 44 4.91 -18.21 -1.74
N ASP A 45 5.67 -17.13 -1.98
CA ASP A 45 6.17 -16.25 -0.91
C ASP A 45 5.14 -15.20 -0.53
N CYS A 46 4.53 -15.39 0.64
CA CYS A 46 3.64 -14.37 1.22
C CYS A 46 4.40 -13.11 1.68
N GLY A 47 5.70 -13.20 1.94
CA GLY A 47 6.51 -12.08 2.47
C GLY A 47 6.12 -11.65 3.90
N PHE A 48 5.09 -12.26 4.49
CA PHE A 48 4.66 -12.05 5.87
C PHE A 48 4.72 -13.38 6.63
N HIS A 49 5.53 -13.44 7.69
CA HIS A 49 5.69 -14.65 8.50
C HIS A 49 4.55 -14.80 9.54
N LYS A 50 3.98 -13.67 9.98
CA LYS A 50 2.87 -13.69 10.95
C LYS A 50 1.58 -13.21 10.29
N MET A 51 0.58 -14.08 10.26
CA MET A 51 -0.77 -13.79 9.80
C MET A 51 -1.70 -13.54 10.98
N PRO A 52 -2.79 -12.75 10.81
CA PRO A 52 -3.83 -12.66 11.83
C PRO A 52 -4.36 -14.03 12.23
N GLU A 53 -4.53 -14.25 13.52
CA GLU A 53 -5.07 -15.51 14.04
C GLU A 53 -6.50 -15.74 13.54
N GLY A 54 -6.79 -16.95 13.08
CA GLY A 54 -8.10 -17.30 12.49
C GLY A 54 -8.24 -16.97 11.00
N LEU A 55 -7.28 -16.26 10.38
CA LEU A 55 -7.30 -16.01 8.94
C LEU A 55 -7.11 -17.30 8.13
N ARG A 56 -7.98 -17.51 7.14
CA ARG A 56 -7.88 -18.67 6.23
C ARG A 56 -7.44 -18.20 4.84
N ILE A 57 -6.34 -18.75 4.34
CA ILE A 57 -5.79 -18.42 3.02
C ILE A 57 -6.06 -19.59 2.07
N HIS A 58 -6.55 -19.27 0.88
CA HIS A 58 -6.82 -20.21 -0.20
C HIS A 58 -6.00 -19.84 -1.41
N ASN A 59 -5.16 -20.76 -1.86
CA ASN A 59 -4.45 -20.62 -3.13
C ASN A 59 -5.27 -21.27 -4.24
N LEU A 60 -5.51 -20.57 -5.33
CA LEU A 60 -6.04 -21.23 -6.52
C LEU A 60 -5.00 -22.21 -7.06
N PRO A 61 -5.39 -23.48 -7.41
CA PRO A 61 -4.47 -24.46 -7.90
C PRO A 61 -3.69 -24.00 -9.12
N LYS A 62 -2.38 -24.31 -9.12
CA LYS A 62 -1.52 -24.09 -10.27
C LYS A 62 -1.87 -25.09 -11.36
N ILE A 63 -2.39 -24.61 -12.49
CA ILE A 63 -2.67 -25.45 -13.64
C ILE A 63 -1.84 -24.93 -14.80
N ARG A 64 -1.01 -25.81 -15.37
CA ARG A 64 -0.23 -25.51 -16.58
C ARG A 64 -1.16 -25.62 -17.79
N LEU A 65 -1.84 -24.54 -18.13
CA LEU A 65 -2.71 -24.45 -19.30
C LEU A 65 -2.30 -23.23 -20.14
N HIS A 66 -2.69 -23.30 -21.41
CA HIS A 66 -2.53 -22.18 -22.34
C HIS A 66 -3.19 -20.91 -21.75
N HIS A 67 -2.57 -19.76 -21.90
CA HIS A 67 -2.98 -18.49 -21.30
C HIS A 67 -4.43 -18.06 -21.64
N PHE A 68 -5.01 -18.55 -22.75
CA PHE A 68 -6.43 -18.31 -23.08
C PHE A 68 -7.41 -19.14 -22.25
N VAL A 69 -7.05 -20.33 -21.80
CA VAL A 69 -7.93 -21.25 -21.06
C VAL A 69 -7.84 -20.99 -19.55
N LEU A 70 -6.69 -20.57 -19.07
CA LEU A 70 -6.40 -20.37 -17.66
C LEU A 70 -7.41 -19.45 -16.91
N PRO A 71 -7.86 -18.31 -17.49
CA PRO A 71 -8.86 -17.44 -16.84
C PRO A 71 -10.19 -18.15 -16.59
N PHE A 72 -10.67 -18.97 -17.53
CA PHE A 72 -11.92 -19.71 -17.38
C PHE A 72 -11.84 -20.75 -16.26
N VAL A 73 -10.72 -21.47 -16.20
CA VAL A 73 -10.50 -22.44 -15.11
C VAL A 73 -10.48 -21.74 -13.76
N LYS A 74 -9.79 -20.61 -13.62
CA LYS A 74 -9.78 -19.80 -12.38
C LYS A 74 -11.19 -19.34 -12.01
N VAL A 75 -12.04 -18.97 -12.96
CA VAL A 75 -13.43 -18.58 -12.71
C VAL A 75 -14.22 -19.74 -12.10
N PHE A 76 -14.09 -20.96 -12.65
CA PHE A 76 -14.80 -22.13 -12.10
C PHE A 76 -14.26 -22.53 -10.72
N GLN A 77 -12.96 -22.46 -10.49
CA GLN A 77 -12.36 -22.70 -9.18
C GLN A 77 -12.89 -21.71 -8.13
N LEU A 78 -12.92 -20.42 -8.46
CA LEU A 78 -13.49 -19.37 -7.59
C LEU A 78 -14.98 -19.57 -7.35
N LYS A 79 -15.75 -19.89 -8.40
CA LYS A 79 -17.18 -20.20 -8.25
C LYS A 79 -17.41 -21.29 -7.23
N ASN A 80 -16.70 -22.44 -7.36
CA ASN A 80 -16.85 -23.56 -6.43
C ASN A 80 -16.47 -23.17 -4.99
N LEU A 81 -15.41 -22.35 -4.86
CA LEU A 81 -14.98 -21.85 -3.56
C LEU A 81 -16.00 -20.90 -2.94
N PHE A 82 -16.57 -19.97 -3.71
CA PHE A 82 -17.65 -19.09 -3.25
C PHE A 82 -18.91 -19.87 -2.87
N GLN A 83 -19.27 -20.92 -3.62
CA GLN A 83 -20.39 -21.80 -3.26
C GLN A 83 -20.15 -22.55 -1.95
N LYS A 84 -18.91 -22.96 -1.66
CA LYS A 84 -18.54 -23.61 -0.40
C LYS A 84 -18.51 -22.63 0.77
N LEU A 85 -17.98 -21.43 0.58
CA LEU A 85 -17.77 -20.44 1.64
C LEU A 85 -19.03 -19.60 1.91
N GLN A 86 -19.97 -19.48 0.96
CA GLN A 86 -21.21 -18.70 1.07
C GLN A 86 -20.95 -17.29 1.63
N PRO A 87 -20.08 -16.45 1.00
CA PRO A 87 -19.69 -15.18 1.56
C PRO A 87 -20.86 -14.18 1.58
N ASP A 88 -20.98 -13.45 2.71
CA ASP A 88 -21.88 -12.31 2.85
C ASP A 88 -21.33 -11.08 2.16
N GLY A 89 -19.99 -10.97 2.08
CA GLY A 89 -19.28 -9.90 1.40
C GLY A 89 -18.03 -10.39 0.68
N ILE A 90 -17.80 -9.87 -0.52
CA ILE A 90 -16.57 -10.10 -1.30
C ILE A 90 -15.90 -8.76 -1.57
N LEU A 91 -14.62 -8.65 -1.21
CA LEU A 91 -13.75 -7.54 -1.56
C LEU A 91 -12.73 -7.99 -2.62
N ALA A 92 -12.87 -7.51 -3.84
CA ALA A 92 -11.92 -7.78 -4.91
C ALA A 92 -10.92 -6.62 -5.05
N VAL A 93 -9.62 -6.93 -4.96
CA VAL A 93 -8.55 -5.95 -4.97
C VAL A 93 -7.68 -6.13 -6.22
N ARG A 94 -7.46 -5.06 -6.97
CA ARG A 94 -6.76 -5.00 -8.27
C ARG A 94 -7.53 -5.66 -9.43
N HIS A 95 -7.36 -5.08 -10.63
CA HIS A 95 -8.13 -5.44 -11.84
C HIS A 95 -8.03 -6.92 -12.24
N ASP A 96 -6.88 -7.55 -12.01
CA ASP A 96 -6.64 -8.95 -12.40
C ASP A 96 -7.54 -9.91 -11.57
N ALA A 97 -7.58 -9.72 -10.25
CA ALA A 97 -8.44 -10.50 -9.36
C ALA A 97 -9.92 -10.12 -9.56
N THR A 98 -10.20 -8.83 -9.77
CA THR A 98 -11.56 -8.29 -9.89
C THR A 98 -12.36 -8.91 -11.03
N SER A 99 -11.76 -9.03 -12.23
CA SER A 99 -12.46 -9.56 -13.41
C SER A 99 -12.86 -11.02 -13.24
N ILE A 100 -11.96 -11.83 -12.71
CA ILE A 100 -12.19 -13.27 -12.48
C ILE A 100 -13.20 -13.47 -11.34
N ALA A 101 -13.03 -12.75 -10.23
CA ALA A 101 -13.92 -12.83 -9.09
C ALA A 101 -15.36 -12.37 -9.41
N SER A 102 -15.51 -11.30 -10.17
CA SER A 102 -16.83 -10.81 -10.60
C SER A 102 -17.58 -11.84 -11.43
N LEU A 103 -16.89 -12.46 -12.41
CA LEU A 103 -17.51 -13.49 -13.26
C LEU A 103 -17.87 -14.74 -12.45
N ALA A 104 -16.97 -15.18 -11.58
CA ALA A 104 -17.23 -16.31 -10.68
C ALA A 104 -18.43 -16.03 -9.77
N TRP A 105 -18.51 -14.82 -9.19
CA TRP A 105 -19.60 -14.40 -8.33
C TRP A 105 -20.95 -14.39 -9.02
N LYS A 106 -21.03 -13.87 -10.26
CA LYS A 106 -22.25 -13.93 -11.06
C LYS A 106 -22.76 -15.35 -11.27
N LEU A 107 -21.86 -16.31 -11.45
CA LEU A 107 -22.21 -17.73 -11.67
C LEU A 107 -22.71 -18.45 -10.41
N THR A 108 -22.59 -17.86 -9.22
CA THR A 108 -23.09 -18.45 -7.96
C THR A 108 -24.54 -18.11 -7.63
N GLY A 109 -25.19 -17.22 -8.43
CA GLY A 109 -26.57 -16.77 -8.15
C GLY A 109 -26.66 -15.64 -7.11
N LYS A 110 -25.52 -15.09 -6.62
CA LYS A 110 -25.36 -13.90 -5.75
C LYS A 110 -26.25 -13.86 -4.50
N LYS A 111 -25.67 -14.06 -3.32
CA LYS A 111 -26.36 -13.89 -2.03
C LYS A 111 -25.74 -12.83 -1.10
N GLY A 112 -24.68 -12.15 -1.50
CA GLY A 112 -23.98 -11.12 -0.72
C GLY A 112 -23.47 -9.99 -1.61
N ASN A 113 -22.74 -9.04 -1.05
CA ASN A 113 -22.26 -7.87 -1.78
C ASN A 113 -20.89 -8.11 -2.41
N PHE A 114 -20.74 -7.67 -3.65
CA PHE A 114 -19.47 -7.67 -4.39
C PHE A 114 -18.91 -6.25 -4.49
N VAL A 115 -17.85 -5.99 -3.73
CA VAL A 115 -17.20 -4.68 -3.65
C VAL A 115 -15.84 -4.75 -4.32
N ILE A 116 -15.55 -3.79 -5.18
CA ILE A 116 -14.24 -3.61 -5.81
C ILE A 116 -13.46 -2.55 -5.05
N ARG A 117 -12.17 -2.82 -4.78
CA ARG A 117 -11.23 -1.81 -4.29
C ARG A 117 -10.22 -1.47 -5.37
N ASP A 118 -10.28 -0.23 -5.86
CA ASP A 118 -9.34 0.30 -6.83
C ASP A 118 -8.23 1.12 -6.13
N ILE A 119 -6.99 0.86 -6.53
CA ILE A 119 -5.80 1.45 -5.89
C ILE A 119 -4.93 2.27 -6.85
N ASN A 120 -5.22 2.18 -8.15
CA ASN A 120 -4.48 2.90 -9.18
C ASN A 120 -5.44 3.42 -10.24
N PRO A 121 -5.15 4.60 -10.82
CA PRO A 121 -5.95 5.09 -11.94
C PRO A 121 -6.01 4.03 -13.05
N ILE A 122 -7.22 3.67 -13.42
CA ILE A 122 -7.51 2.63 -14.43
C ILE A 122 -6.88 2.93 -15.80
N THR A 123 -6.51 4.20 -16.03
CA THR A 123 -5.82 4.67 -17.24
C THR A 123 -4.52 3.93 -17.52
N LYS A 124 -3.78 3.49 -16.48
CA LYS A 124 -2.55 2.70 -16.64
C LYS A 124 -2.79 1.24 -17.08
N THR A 125 -4.06 0.78 -17.03
CA THR A 125 -4.44 -0.60 -17.36
C THR A 125 -4.92 -0.74 -18.82
N LEU A 126 -5.17 0.38 -19.51
CA LEU A 126 -5.81 0.40 -20.83
C LEU A 126 -4.91 0.03 -22.02
N ASN A 127 -3.59 -0.13 -21.81
CA ASN A 127 -2.70 -0.72 -22.84
C ASN A 127 -2.88 -2.25 -22.97
N ARG A 128 -3.96 -2.81 -22.43
CA ARG A 128 -4.29 -4.23 -22.50
C ARG A 128 -5.20 -4.53 -23.70
N ASN A 129 -5.24 -5.82 -24.07
CA ASN A 129 -6.17 -6.34 -25.08
C ASN A 129 -7.62 -5.87 -24.82
N ALA A 130 -8.34 -5.45 -25.86
CA ALA A 130 -9.73 -4.95 -25.81
C ALA A 130 -10.69 -5.91 -25.05
N VAL A 131 -10.48 -7.22 -25.16
CA VAL A 131 -11.27 -8.23 -24.44
C VAL A 131 -11.10 -8.07 -22.93
N MET A 132 -9.86 -7.89 -22.45
CA MET A 132 -9.60 -7.68 -21.03
C MET A 132 -10.22 -6.39 -20.51
N VAL A 133 -10.14 -5.31 -21.28
CA VAL A 133 -10.80 -4.03 -20.93
C VAL A 133 -12.32 -4.21 -20.82
N ARG A 134 -12.94 -4.98 -21.74
CA ARG A 134 -14.38 -5.29 -21.69
C ARG A 134 -14.75 -6.10 -20.44
N LEU A 135 -13.96 -7.10 -20.08
CA LEU A 135 -14.18 -7.90 -18.86
C LEU A 135 -14.05 -7.05 -17.59
N ILE A 136 -13.06 -6.17 -17.53
CA ILE A 136 -12.90 -5.22 -16.41
C ILE A 136 -14.14 -4.32 -16.34
N LYS A 137 -14.58 -3.71 -17.45
CA LYS A 137 -15.78 -2.86 -17.50
C LYS A 137 -17.01 -3.62 -16.97
N MET A 138 -17.22 -4.85 -17.43
CA MET A 138 -18.33 -5.69 -16.98
C MET A 138 -18.27 -5.99 -15.47
N ALA A 139 -17.07 -6.17 -14.91
CA ALA A 139 -16.87 -6.38 -13.47
C ALA A 139 -17.30 -5.12 -12.69
N TYR A 140 -16.86 -3.94 -13.11
CA TYR A 140 -17.24 -2.67 -12.47
C TYR A 140 -18.75 -2.39 -12.56
N GLN A 141 -19.36 -2.65 -13.70
CA GLN A 141 -20.81 -2.49 -13.90
C GLN A 141 -21.63 -3.40 -12.96
N SER A 142 -21.11 -4.57 -12.68
CA SER A 142 -21.80 -5.58 -11.86
C SER A 142 -21.52 -5.47 -10.36
N ALA A 143 -20.53 -4.67 -9.95
CA ALA A 143 -20.23 -4.45 -8.55
C ALA A 143 -21.37 -3.70 -7.84
N ASP A 144 -21.56 -4.03 -6.56
CA ASP A 144 -22.51 -3.33 -5.71
C ASP A 144 -21.94 -1.98 -5.26
N ALA A 145 -20.62 -1.92 -5.03
CA ALA A 145 -19.88 -0.69 -4.77
C ALA A 145 -18.44 -0.77 -5.30
N VAL A 146 -17.83 0.39 -5.52
CA VAL A 146 -16.41 0.54 -5.86
C VAL A 146 -15.76 1.51 -4.89
N ILE A 147 -14.73 1.07 -4.21
CA ILE A 147 -13.95 1.89 -3.28
C ILE A 147 -12.71 2.41 -4.01
N ALA A 148 -12.60 3.73 -4.12
CA ALA A 148 -11.41 4.45 -4.53
C ALA A 148 -10.64 4.90 -3.29
N ASN A 149 -9.34 4.65 -3.23
CA ASN A 149 -8.50 5.01 -2.08
C ASN A 149 -8.01 6.47 -2.10
N SER A 150 -8.41 7.25 -3.10
CA SER A 150 -8.14 8.69 -3.19
C SER A 150 -9.13 9.37 -4.12
N LYS A 151 -9.24 10.71 -4.01
CA LYS A 151 -10.08 11.52 -4.91
C LYS A 151 -9.62 11.41 -6.36
N ASP A 152 -8.32 11.29 -6.61
CA ASP A 152 -7.76 11.15 -7.98
C ASP A 152 -8.15 9.82 -8.61
N VAL A 153 -8.14 8.72 -7.84
CA VAL A 153 -8.62 7.43 -8.31
C VAL A 153 -10.13 7.49 -8.59
N ALA A 154 -10.91 8.12 -7.72
CA ALA A 154 -12.33 8.31 -7.95
C ALA A 154 -12.62 9.14 -9.20
N ALA A 155 -11.92 10.26 -9.39
CA ALA A 155 -12.04 11.10 -10.58
C ALA A 155 -11.72 10.33 -11.88
N ALA A 156 -10.67 9.50 -11.85
CA ALA A 156 -10.33 8.64 -12.98
C ALA A 156 -11.41 7.59 -13.30
N LEU A 157 -12.08 7.04 -12.28
CA LEU A 157 -13.21 6.13 -12.43
C LEU A 157 -14.45 6.83 -13.00
N ILE A 158 -14.78 8.00 -12.47
CA ILE A 158 -15.89 8.84 -12.95
C ILE A 158 -15.71 9.18 -14.42
N GLY A 159 -14.51 9.61 -14.83
CA GLY A 159 -14.18 9.93 -16.21
C GLY A 159 -14.34 8.77 -17.21
N LYS A 160 -14.40 7.51 -16.73
CA LYS A 160 -14.68 6.34 -17.58
C LYS A 160 -16.16 6.09 -17.85
N ASN A 161 -17.05 6.62 -17.04
CA ASN A 161 -18.49 6.41 -17.15
C ASN A 161 -18.88 4.91 -17.28
N TRP A 162 -18.23 4.06 -16.48
CA TRP A 162 -18.48 2.61 -16.51
C TRP A 162 -19.56 2.17 -15.54
N MET A 163 -19.87 3.00 -14.54
CA MET A 163 -20.86 2.72 -13.50
C MET A 163 -21.52 4.01 -12.99
N PRO A 164 -22.69 3.91 -12.31
CA PRO A 164 -23.33 5.05 -11.66
C PRO A 164 -22.44 5.66 -10.55
N LEU A 165 -22.46 7.00 -10.43
CA LEU A 165 -21.66 7.73 -9.44
C LEU A 165 -21.93 7.28 -8.01
N GLN A 166 -23.18 6.92 -7.70
CA GLN A 166 -23.62 6.48 -6.37
C GLN A 166 -22.92 5.19 -5.90
N LYS A 167 -22.33 4.42 -6.81
CA LYS A 167 -21.56 3.22 -6.48
C LYS A 167 -20.08 3.50 -6.22
N ILE A 168 -19.60 4.72 -6.48
CA ILE A 168 -18.18 5.09 -6.27
C ILE A 168 -18.06 5.77 -4.92
N HIS A 169 -17.27 5.16 -4.03
CA HIS A 169 -17.02 5.65 -2.67
C HIS A 169 -15.53 5.94 -2.48
N VAL A 170 -15.22 7.15 -2.02
CA VAL A 170 -13.84 7.49 -1.62
C VAL A 170 -13.67 7.08 -0.16
N ILE A 171 -12.90 6.03 0.06
CA ILE A 171 -12.60 5.51 1.40
C ILE A 171 -11.10 5.30 1.51
N ASP A 172 -10.48 5.93 2.48
CA ASP A 172 -9.06 5.86 2.76
C ASP A 172 -8.60 4.42 3.06
N ASN A 173 -7.29 4.23 3.11
CA ASN A 173 -6.72 2.95 3.48
C ASN A 173 -6.73 2.77 5.01
N PRO A 174 -7.13 1.60 5.54
CA PRO A 174 -6.95 1.22 6.94
C PRO A 174 -5.48 0.86 7.17
N VAL A 175 -4.64 1.89 7.40
CA VAL A 175 -3.19 1.73 7.45
C VAL A 175 -2.72 1.23 8.81
N LEU A 176 -3.33 1.75 9.88
CA LEU A 176 -2.92 1.49 11.26
C LEU A 176 -3.84 0.44 11.88
N SER A 177 -3.26 -0.70 12.24
CA SER A 177 -3.91 -1.76 13.00
C SER A 177 -3.27 -1.89 14.39
N LYS A 178 -3.87 -2.68 15.27
CA LYS A 178 -3.26 -2.96 16.57
C LYS A 178 -1.88 -3.62 16.43
N SER A 179 -1.73 -4.49 15.43
CA SER A 179 -0.45 -5.15 15.16
C SER A 179 0.63 -4.18 14.69
N PHE A 180 0.27 -3.05 14.04
CA PHE A 180 1.23 -2.01 13.66
C PHE A 180 1.99 -1.46 14.89
N PHE A 181 1.27 -1.07 15.94
CA PHE A 181 1.88 -0.50 17.15
C PHE A 181 2.76 -1.53 17.88
N LYS A 182 2.28 -2.78 18.00
CA LYS A 182 3.09 -3.86 18.58
C LYS A 182 4.39 -4.09 17.82
N LYS A 183 4.33 -4.08 16.48
CA LYS A 183 5.52 -4.22 15.62
C LYS A 183 6.46 -3.03 15.73
N ALA A 184 5.95 -1.82 15.92
CA ALA A 184 6.78 -0.62 16.08
C ALA A 184 7.56 -0.60 17.39
N ASP A 185 7.12 -1.36 18.41
CA ASP A 185 7.77 -1.49 19.71
C ASP A 185 8.81 -2.62 19.78
N GLU A 186 8.95 -3.40 18.71
CA GLU A 186 9.98 -4.43 18.62
C GLU A 186 11.37 -3.80 18.58
N ARG A 187 12.38 -4.56 18.99
CA ARG A 187 13.77 -4.09 18.98
C ARG A 187 14.28 -3.98 17.54
N VAL A 188 15.06 -2.94 17.28
CA VAL A 188 15.82 -2.84 16.04
C VAL A 188 16.93 -3.89 16.04
N SER A 189 16.87 -4.79 15.07
CA SER A 189 17.85 -5.88 14.93
C SER A 189 19.03 -5.50 14.02
N ASP A 190 18.97 -4.36 13.33
CA ASP A 190 20.02 -3.93 12.40
C ASP A 190 21.16 -3.23 13.16
N PRO A 191 22.38 -3.82 13.22
CA PRO A 191 23.52 -3.23 13.93
C PRO A 191 23.92 -1.87 13.39
N TRP A 192 23.75 -1.63 12.09
CA TRP A 192 24.07 -0.34 11.47
C TRP A 192 23.19 0.79 12.00
N VAL A 193 21.94 0.51 12.35
CA VAL A 193 21.02 1.49 12.96
C VAL A 193 21.28 1.62 14.46
N SER A 194 21.41 0.50 15.18
CA SER A 194 21.55 0.53 16.65
C SER A 194 22.86 1.14 17.14
N SER A 195 23.90 1.22 16.30
CA SER A 195 25.18 1.86 16.61
C SER A 195 25.27 3.34 16.21
N LEU A 196 24.21 3.93 15.64
CA LEU A 196 24.25 5.30 15.16
C LEU A 196 24.23 6.32 16.32
N SER A 197 25.18 7.26 16.26
CA SER A 197 25.22 8.47 17.11
C SER A 197 24.78 9.73 16.38
N VAL A 198 24.39 9.61 15.11
CA VAL A 198 24.02 10.71 14.21
C VAL A 198 22.57 10.55 13.72
N PRO A 199 21.90 11.63 13.27
CA PRO A 199 20.53 11.56 12.77
C PRO A 199 20.36 10.56 11.63
N LEU A 200 19.31 9.72 11.72
CA LEU A 200 18.94 8.77 10.69
C LEU A 200 17.76 9.31 9.87
N ILE A 201 17.97 9.39 8.56
CA ILE A 201 16.92 9.66 7.57
C ILE A 201 16.45 8.33 6.98
N VAL A 202 15.15 8.11 6.89
CA VAL A 202 14.57 6.85 6.39
C VAL A 202 13.60 7.11 5.25
N THR A 203 13.67 6.27 4.23
CA THR A 203 12.61 6.11 3.24
C THR A 203 12.20 4.64 3.13
N ILE A 204 10.90 4.37 2.96
CA ILE A 204 10.36 3.01 2.89
C ILE A 204 9.50 2.91 1.65
N GLY A 205 9.80 1.96 0.77
CA GLY A 205 9.00 1.71 -0.42
C GLY A 205 9.72 0.92 -1.48
N ARG A 206 8.98 0.54 -2.52
CA ARG A 206 9.56 -0.17 -3.65
C ARG A 206 10.63 0.67 -4.34
N LEU A 207 11.75 0.07 -4.67
CA LEU A 207 12.84 0.76 -5.39
C LEU A 207 12.51 0.77 -6.89
N ASP A 208 11.72 1.76 -7.32
CA ASP A 208 11.30 1.91 -8.71
C ASP A 208 11.27 3.39 -9.14
N LYS A 209 11.15 3.62 -10.46
CA LYS A 209 11.15 4.97 -11.05
C LYS A 209 10.05 5.89 -10.52
N MET A 210 8.95 5.32 -9.99
CA MET A 210 7.84 6.10 -9.44
C MET A 210 8.15 6.65 -8.05
N LYS A 211 8.98 5.95 -7.28
CA LYS A 211 9.40 6.35 -5.93
C LYS A 211 10.58 7.31 -5.93
N ASP A 212 11.31 7.41 -7.04
CA ASP A 212 12.35 8.41 -7.32
C ASP A 212 13.38 8.62 -6.20
N GLN A 213 13.86 7.51 -5.63
CA GLN A 213 14.88 7.56 -4.58
C GLN A 213 16.19 8.19 -5.05
N GLN A 214 16.42 8.31 -6.36
CA GLN A 214 17.58 9.05 -6.90
C GLN A 214 17.55 10.51 -6.48
N THR A 215 16.37 11.16 -6.48
CA THR A 215 16.21 12.54 -6.00
C THR A 215 16.61 12.65 -4.53
N LEU A 216 16.21 11.68 -3.68
CA LEU A 216 16.60 11.65 -2.27
C LEU A 216 18.12 11.47 -2.08
N ILE A 217 18.76 10.53 -2.79
CA ILE A 217 20.20 10.28 -2.68
C ILE A 217 20.99 11.53 -3.11
N ARG A 218 20.58 12.23 -4.17
CA ARG A 218 21.23 13.49 -4.61
C ARG A 218 21.04 14.61 -3.58
N ALA A 219 19.88 14.73 -2.97
CA ALA A 219 19.64 15.68 -1.89
C ALA A 219 20.50 15.35 -0.67
N PHE A 220 20.61 14.08 -0.32
CA PHE A 220 21.43 13.60 0.78
C PHE A 220 22.93 13.91 0.57
N ASP A 221 23.47 13.79 -0.64
CA ASP A 221 24.86 14.18 -0.95
C ASP A 221 25.15 15.65 -0.64
N ILE A 222 24.17 16.55 -0.82
CA ILE A 222 24.30 17.95 -0.45
C ILE A 222 24.28 18.11 1.08
N VAL A 223 23.33 17.45 1.76
CA VAL A 223 23.13 17.56 3.21
C VAL A 223 24.33 17.04 3.98
N ARG A 224 24.85 15.87 3.62
CA ARG A 224 25.97 15.23 4.35
C ARG A 224 27.26 16.07 4.33
N LYS A 225 27.44 16.97 3.37
CA LYS A 225 28.59 17.90 3.31
C LYS A 225 28.54 19.00 4.37
N GLN A 226 27.38 19.17 5.02
CA GLN A 226 27.13 20.21 6.01
C GLN A 226 26.98 19.67 7.45
N GLY A 227 26.82 18.35 7.61
CA GLY A 227 26.72 17.69 8.91
C GLY A 227 26.62 16.19 8.80
N ASP A 228 26.97 15.51 9.89
CA ASP A 228 26.92 14.06 9.94
C ASP A 228 25.47 13.56 10.05
N CYS A 229 25.07 12.73 9.12
CA CYS A 229 23.79 12.03 9.10
C CYS A 229 23.90 10.73 8.31
N ARG A 230 22.89 9.88 8.43
CA ARG A 230 22.79 8.61 7.72
C ARG A 230 21.47 8.51 6.97
N LEU A 231 21.48 7.80 5.85
CA LEU A 231 20.29 7.55 5.03
C LEU A 231 20.08 6.05 4.87
N MET A 232 18.89 5.57 5.20
CA MET A 232 18.49 4.18 4.94
C MET A 232 17.31 4.12 3.99
N LEU A 233 17.49 3.35 2.90
CA LEU A 233 16.42 3.02 1.96
C LEU A 233 15.95 1.59 2.23
N ILE A 234 14.69 1.44 2.65
CA ILE A 234 14.08 0.14 3.00
C ILE A 234 13.13 -0.27 1.89
N GLY A 235 13.42 -1.38 1.25
CA GLY A 235 12.63 -1.95 0.18
C GLY A 235 13.47 -2.61 -0.88
N ASP A 236 12.79 -3.11 -1.91
CA ASP A 236 13.42 -3.76 -3.06
C ASP A 236 12.71 -3.33 -4.35
N GLY A 237 13.37 -3.52 -5.48
CA GLY A 237 12.80 -3.20 -6.78
C GLY A 237 13.81 -3.08 -7.91
N PRO A 238 13.32 -2.86 -9.14
CA PRO A 238 14.17 -2.86 -10.35
C PRO A 238 15.23 -1.76 -10.38
N GLU A 239 15.10 -0.71 -9.58
CA GLU A 239 16.09 0.38 -9.50
C GLU A 239 17.20 0.14 -8.47
N ALA A 240 17.19 -0.96 -7.69
CA ALA A 240 18.17 -1.22 -6.64
C ALA A 240 19.62 -1.12 -7.13
N SER A 241 19.96 -1.77 -8.25
CA SER A 241 21.29 -1.70 -8.85
C SER A 241 21.66 -0.28 -9.32
N ASN A 242 20.72 0.45 -9.92
CA ASN A 242 20.96 1.82 -10.36
C ASN A 242 21.19 2.77 -9.18
N LEU A 243 20.48 2.57 -8.08
CA LEU A 243 20.65 3.33 -6.85
C LEU A 243 22.00 3.02 -6.20
N GLN A 244 22.44 1.77 -6.18
CA GLN A 244 23.78 1.40 -5.69
C GLN A 244 24.89 2.07 -6.52
N ILE A 245 24.81 2.02 -7.85
CA ILE A 245 25.76 2.71 -8.74
C ILE A 245 25.78 4.22 -8.44
N LEU A 246 24.65 4.85 -8.16
CA LEU A 246 24.60 6.27 -7.81
C LEU A 246 25.28 6.55 -6.46
N ILE A 247 25.04 5.72 -5.45
CA ILE A 247 25.67 5.79 -4.12
C ILE A 247 27.19 5.68 -4.27
N ASP A 248 27.68 4.72 -5.05
CA ASP A 248 29.09 4.48 -5.27
C ASP A 248 29.74 5.66 -6.01
N LYS A 249 29.08 6.19 -7.05
CA LYS A 249 29.55 7.36 -7.81
C LYS A 249 29.67 8.63 -6.96
N LEU A 250 28.81 8.78 -5.95
CA LEU A 250 28.83 9.93 -5.05
C LEU A 250 29.72 9.71 -3.82
N GLY A 251 30.32 8.53 -3.66
CA GLY A 251 31.17 8.18 -2.52
C GLY A 251 30.43 8.09 -1.20
N LEU A 252 29.16 7.61 -1.23
CA LEU A 252 28.24 7.59 -0.08
C LEU A 252 28.09 6.20 0.57
N GLN A 253 28.97 5.24 0.29
CA GLN A 253 28.81 3.84 0.72
C GLN A 253 28.78 3.66 2.24
N GLN A 254 29.40 4.59 2.98
CA GLN A 254 29.43 4.53 4.44
C GLN A 254 28.22 5.18 5.09
N GLU A 255 27.57 6.13 4.40
CA GLU A 255 26.48 6.94 4.93
C GLU A 255 25.08 6.53 4.42
N VAL A 256 25.02 5.81 3.29
CA VAL A 256 23.77 5.37 2.68
C VAL A 256 23.70 3.85 2.63
N LYS A 257 22.63 3.29 3.19
CA LYS A 257 22.36 1.85 3.19
C LYS A 257 21.09 1.51 2.38
N LEU A 258 21.24 0.63 1.39
CA LEU A 258 20.12 -0.11 0.81
C LEU A 258 19.86 -1.33 1.69
N ALA A 259 18.82 -1.28 2.54
CA ALA A 259 18.56 -2.31 3.54
C ALA A 259 17.88 -3.57 2.98
N GLY A 260 17.44 -3.52 1.72
CA GLY A 260 16.58 -4.56 1.18
C GLY A 260 15.15 -4.51 1.74
N PRO A 261 14.32 -5.50 1.42
CA PRO A 261 12.96 -5.59 1.93
C PRO A 261 12.98 -6.08 3.39
N LEU A 262 12.29 -5.36 4.28
CA LEU A 262 12.10 -5.74 5.67
C LEU A 262 10.63 -6.05 5.92
N GLU A 263 10.33 -7.15 6.60
CA GLU A 263 8.97 -7.47 7.03
C GLU A 263 8.44 -6.45 8.05
N ASN A 264 9.31 -6.03 8.97
CA ASN A 264 8.99 -5.04 9.98
C ASN A 264 9.97 -3.86 9.96
N PRO A 265 9.69 -2.81 9.17
CA PRO A 265 10.55 -1.62 9.14
C PRO A 265 10.22 -0.61 10.24
N TYR A 266 9.16 -0.82 11.03
CA TYR A 266 8.63 0.19 11.96
C TYR A 266 9.55 0.52 13.14
N PRO A 267 10.28 -0.41 13.74
CA PRO A 267 11.26 -0.07 14.80
C PRO A 267 12.33 0.89 14.29
N ILE A 268 12.79 0.71 13.03
CA ILE A 268 13.76 1.59 12.39
C ILE A 268 13.10 2.96 12.12
N LEU A 269 11.90 2.98 11.55
CA LEU A 269 11.16 4.22 11.32
C LEU A 269 10.91 4.97 12.64
N LYS A 270 10.61 4.26 13.73
CA LYS A 270 10.41 4.85 15.07
C LYS A 270 11.67 5.53 15.60
N GLN A 271 12.87 5.00 15.29
CA GLN A 271 14.16 5.60 15.66
C GLN A 271 14.60 6.71 14.70
N ALA A 272 14.03 6.80 13.51
CA ALA A 272 14.42 7.80 12.53
C ALA A 272 14.20 9.23 13.06
N ALA A 273 15.14 10.12 12.76
CA ALA A 273 15.01 11.56 12.98
C ALA A 273 14.07 12.20 11.95
N LEU A 274 14.05 11.64 10.72
CA LEU A 274 13.28 12.16 9.59
C LEU A 274 12.83 11.03 8.66
N PHE A 275 11.58 11.09 8.22
CA PHE A 275 11.06 10.28 7.11
C PHE A 275 10.96 11.11 5.84
N VAL A 276 11.43 10.59 4.71
CA VAL A 276 11.37 11.27 3.41
C VAL A 276 10.66 10.40 2.37
N LEU A 277 9.71 11.00 1.64
CA LEU A 277 9.05 10.41 0.48
C LEU A 277 9.34 11.27 -0.76
N SER A 278 10.07 10.73 -1.74
CA SER A 278 10.50 11.44 -2.97
C SER A 278 9.68 11.08 -4.22
N SER A 279 8.53 10.47 -4.06
CA SER A 279 7.74 9.86 -5.15
C SER A 279 7.28 10.86 -6.21
N LYS A 280 7.21 10.41 -7.47
CA LYS A 280 6.58 11.14 -8.59
C LYS A 280 5.06 10.98 -8.61
N TYR A 281 4.56 9.93 -8.00
CA TYR A 281 3.14 9.60 -7.88
C TYR A 281 2.91 8.61 -6.74
N GLU A 282 1.85 8.81 -5.99
CA GLU A 282 1.34 7.87 -4.98
C GLU A 282 -0.12 7.54 -5.23
N GLY A 283 -0.50 6.28 -5.00
CA GLY A 283 -1.92 5.94 -4.96
C GLY A 283 -2.60 6.49 -3.70
N PHE A 284 -1.91 6.34 -2.55
CA PHE A 284 -2.34 6.88 -1.26
C PHE A 284 -1.14 7.39 -0.45
N GLY A 285 -0.09 6.56 -0.28
CA GLY A 285 1.07 6.90 0.54
C GLY A 285 0.97 6.37 1.97
N ASN A 286 0.64 5.08 2.13
CA ASN A 286 0.47 4.45 3.45
C ASN A 286 1.62 4.76 4.42
N VAL A 287 2.86 4.78 3.93
CA VAL A 287 4.05 5.02 4.76
C VAL A 287 4.08 6.42 5.38
N LEU A 288 3.40 7.42 4.79
CA LEU A 288 3.22 8.75 5.41
C LEU A 288 2.35 8.64 6.66
N VAL A 289 1.27 7.86 6.58
CA VAL A 289 0.41 7.60 7.76
C VAL A 289 1.18 6.85 8.83
N GLU A 290 2.01 5.89 8.47
CA GLU A 290 2.88 5.14 9.37
C GLU A 290 3.88 6.06 10.08
N ALA A 291 4.48 7.00 9.35
CA ALA A 291 5.39 8.00 9.88
C ALA A 291 4.67 9.01 10.81
N LEU A 292 3.46 9.47 10.44
CA LEU A 292 2.60 10.30 11.30
C LEU A 292 2.30 9.60 12.63
N ALA A 293 1.88 8.32 12.57
CA ALA A 293 1.52 7.54 13.75
C ALA A 293 2.69 7.34 14.73
N LEU A 294 3.92 7.35 14.22
CA LEU A 294 5.15 7.28 15.02
C LEU A 294 5.70 8.67 15.39
N GLY A 295 4.94 9.74 15.11
CA GLY A 295 5.33 11.12 15.44
C GLY A 295 6.59 11.59 14.74
N LYS A 296 6.87 11.11 13.53
CA LYS A 296 8.10 11.45 12.80
C LYS A 296 7.97 12.76 12.05
N LYS A 297 9.06 13.54 11.98
CA LYS A 297 9.19 14.60 10.98
C LYS A 297 9.05 13.99 9.58
N ILE A 298 8.31 14.66 8.71
CA ILE A 298 8.01 14.16 7.37
C ILE A 298 8.33 15.22 6.33
N ILE A 299 9.09 14.83 5.31
CA ILE A 299 9.22 15.59 4.07
C ILE A 299 8.70 14.70 2.94
N SER A 300 7.80 15.22 2.13
CA SER A 300 7.22 14.51 1.00
C SER A 300 7.20 15.38 -0.25
N THR A 301 7.32 14.76 -1.41
CA THR A 301 6.95 15.45 -2.66
C THR A 301 5.46 15.80 -2.62
N ASP A 302 5.11 16.97 -3.20
CA ASP A 302 3.73 17.34 -3.52
C ASP A 302 3.32 16.66 -4.85
N CYS A 303 3.41 15.34 -4.86
CA CYS A 303 3.05 14.56 -6.05
C CYS A 303 1.54 14.27 -6.08
N PRO A 304 0.97 14.00 -7.28
CA PRO A 304 -0.42 13.56 -7.41
C PRO A 304 -0.70 12.32 -6.56
N GLY A 305 -1.89 12.28 -5.93
CA GLY A 305 -2.35 11.20 -5.07
C GLY A 305 -2.51 11.62 -3.61
N GLY A 306 -2.05 10.78 -2.67
CA GLY A 306 -2.32 10.96 -1.25
C GLY A 306 -1.47 11.95 -0.45
N PRO A 307 -0.22 12.31 -0.81
CA PRO A 307 0.66 13.04 0.10
C PRO A 307 0.11 14.36 0.63
N SER A 308 -0.33 15.26 -0.26
CA SER A 308 -0.93 16.55 0.14
C SER A 308 -2.19 16.38 1.00
N TYR A 309 -3.00 15.35 0.73
CA TYR A 309 -4.19 15.03 1.53
C TYR A 309 -3.82 14.51 2.92
N ILE A 310 -2.92 13.53 3.02
CA ILE A 310 -2.49 12.93 4.30
C ILE A 310 -1.83 13.97 5.20
N LEU A 311 -0.97 14.80 4.61
CA LEU A 311 -0.23 15.85 5.32
C LEU A 311 -1.01 17.17 5.45
N ASN A 312 -2.30 17.18 5.11
CA ASN A 312 -3.18 18.34 5.15
C ASN A 312 -2.53 19.59 4.53
N LYS A 313 -2.15 19.49 3.26
CA LYS A 313 -1.48 20.56 2.49
C LYS A 313 -0.21 21.12 3.14
N GLY A 314 0.52 20.30 3.88
CA GLY A 314 1.78 20.67 4.51
C GLY A 314 1.71 21.01 6.01
N GLU A 315 0.53 20.96 6.63
CA GLU A 315 0.37 21.21 8.09
C GLU A 315 1.11 20.14 8.93
N PHE A 316 1.08 18.88 8.50
CA PHE A 316 1.64 17.74 9.24
C PHE A 316 2.93 17.18 8.61
N GLY A 317 3.59 17.97 7.75
CA GLY A 317 4.86 17.61 7.12
C GLY A 317 5.16 18.52 5.93
N THR A 318 6.44 18.72 5.64
CA THR A 318 6.87 19.62 4.58
C THR A 318 6.63 19.01 3.19
N LEU A 319 6.05 19.80 2.28
CA LEU A 319 5.88 19.42 0.87
C LEU A 319 6.92 20.14 -0.01
N PHE A 320 7.51 19.41 -0.97
CA PHE A 320 8.44 19.95 -1.94
C PHE A 320 8.13 19.51 -3.38
N PRO A 321 8.61 20.23 -4.41
CA PRO A 321 8.34 19.89 -5.81
C PRO A 321 8.96 18.54 -6.22
N VAL A 322 8.24 17.79 -7.05
CA VAL A 322 8.70 16.48 -7.58
C VAL A 322 10.02 16.66 -8.34
N GLY A 323 11.03 15.82 -7.99
CA GLY A 323 12.33 15.78 -8.65
C GLY A 323 13.31 16.90 -8.25
N ASP A 324 12.89 17.86 -7.41
CA ASP A 324 13.76 18.95 -6.94
C ASP A 324 14.61 18.51 -5.74
N HIS A 325 15.77 17.92 -6.03
CA HIS A 325 16.71 17.48 -4.99
C HIS A 325 17.36 18.65 -4.23
N GLN A 326 17.43 19.86 -4.81
CA GLN A 326 17.96 21.03 -4.12
C GLN A 326 16.97 21.56 -3.09
N ALA A 327 15.68 21.66 -3.45
CA ALA A 327 14.62 21.98 -2.49
C ALA A 327 14.57 20.94 -1.37
N LEU A 328 14.63 19.65 -1.72
CA LEU A 328 14.64 18.57 -0.73
C LEU A 328 15.84 18.69 0.23
N ALA A 329 17.04 19.00 -0.25
CA ALA A 329 18.23 19.17 0.58
C ALA A 329 18.03 20.29 1.61
N ARG A 330 17.50 21.45 1.17
CA ARG A 330 17.20 22.57 2.08
C ARG A 330 16.20 22.20 3.17
N GLU A 331 15.14 21.46 2.80
CA GLU A 331 14.12 21.05 3.75
C GLU A 331 14.62 19.97 4.72
N ILE A 332 15.50 19.06 4.28
CA ILE A 332 16.15 18.08 5.17
C ILE A 332 16.99 18.83 6.23
N GLN A 333 17.82 19.78 5.83
CA GLN A 333 18.65 20.57 6.76
C GLN A 333 17.81 21.27 7.81
N ARG A 334 16.79 22.05 7.38
CA ARG A 334 15.85 22.72 8.28
C ARG A 334 15.18 21.74 9.26
N SER A 335 14.80 20.56 8.76
CA SER A 335 14.12 19.56 9.58
C SER A 335 15.04 18.90 10.60
N LEU A 336 16.32 18.68 10.27
CA LEU A 336 17.27 18.09 11.22
C LEU A 336 17.52 19.04 12.39
N ASP A 337 17.59 20.35 12.17
CA ASP A 337 17.83 21.37 13.18
C ASP A 337 16.59 21.74 14.01
N SER A 338 15.39 21.33 13.58
CA SER A 338 14.15 21.69 14.24
C SER A 338 13.74 20.68 15.32
N VAL A 339 12.88 21.11 16.24
CA VAL A 339 12.14 20.24 17.16
C VAL A 339 10.66 20.35 16.80
N ILE A 340 9.94 19.24 16.84
CA ILE A 340 8.49 19.24 16.57
C ILE A 340 7.72 18.65 17.76
N ASP A 341 6.48 19.10 17.93
CA ASP A 341 5.50 18.40 18.74
C ASP A 341 4.91 17.23 17.93
N ALA A 342 5.10 16.01 18.42
CA ALA A 342 4.60 14.81 17.76
C ALA A 342 3.08 14.62 17.93
N ALA A 343 2.46 15.22 18.93
CA ALA A 343 1.06 14.96 19.28
C ALA A 343 0.06 15.33 18.16
N PRO A 344 0.20 16.46 17.43
CA PRO A 344 -0.66 16.76 16.29
C PRO A 344 -0.53 15.73 15.14
N LEU A 345 0.68 15.24 14.88
CA LEU A 345 0.94 14.24 13.84
C LEU A 345 0.24 12.91 14.17
N ILE A 346 0.40 12.45 15.41
CA ILE A 346 -0.25 11.22 15.88
C ILE A 346 -1.77 11.36 15.78
N ARG A 347 -2.36 12.46 16.24
CA ARG A 347 -3.81 12.71 16.11
C ARG A 347 -4.27 12.69 14.65
N GLN A 348 -3.51 13.28 13.72
CA GLN A 348 -3.84 13.24 12.30
C GLN A 348 -3.90 11.80 11.78
N SER A 349 -3.00 10.92 12.24
CA SER A 349 -2.93 9.53 11.81
C SER A 349 -4.13 8.68 12.25
N GLU A 350 -4.81 9.05 13.34
CA GLU A 350 -5.97 8.31 13.89
C GLU A 350 -7.13 8.18 12.91
N LYS A 351 -7.26 9.11 11.96
CA LYS A 351 -8.25 9.06 10.87
C LYS A 351 -8.09 7.83 9.97
N PHE A 352 -6.89 7.21 9.96
CA PHE A 352 -6.51 6.11 9.09
C PHE A 352 -6.35 4.77 9.83
N THR A 353 -6.93 4.68 11.04
CA THR A 353 -6.96 3.42 11.79
C THR A 353 -7.93 2.43 11.13
N ASP A 354 -7.67 1.16 11.31
CA ASP A 354 -8.55 0.08 10.85
C ASP A 354 -9.97 0.25 11.44
N THR A 355 -10.08 0.60 12.71
CA THR A 355 -11.37 0.81 13.39
C THR A 355 -12.23 1.87 12.69
N VAL A 356 -11.63 2.98 12.27
CA VAL A 356 -12.36 4.07 11.59
C VAL A 356 -12.70 3.69 10.15
N ILE A 357 -11.75 3.11 9.44
CA ILE A 357 -11.89 2.87 8.00
C ILE A 357 -12.64 1.57 7.71
N ALA A 358 -12.37 0.47 8.44
CA ALA A 358 -13.01 -0.81 8.17
C ALA A 358 -14.53 -0.75 8.41
N ARG A 359 -15.03 0.10 9.32
CA ARG A 359 -16.49 0.34 9.46
C ARG A 359 -17.11 0.80 8.14
N LYS A 360 -16.49 1.77 7.46
CA LYS A 360 -16.96 2.26 6.14
C LYS A 360 -16.94 1.16 5.08
N TYR A 361 -15.93 0.27 5.12
CA TYR A 361 -15.92 -0.92 4.25
C TYR A 361 -17.06 -1.87 4.61
N GLY A 362 -17.33 -2.08 5.89
CA GLY A 362 -18.41 -2.95 6.38
C GLY A 362 -19.79 -2.52 5.93
N GLU A 363 -20.05 -1.19 5.90
CA GLU A 363 -21.31 -0.63 5.38
C GLU A 363 -21.57 -0.97 3.91
N LEU A 364 -20.54 -1.26 3.14
CA LEU A 364 -20.66 -1.65 1.74
C LEU A 364 -20.63 -3.17 1.57
N LEU A 365 -19.88 -3.88 2.41
CA LEU A 365 -19.67 -5.33 2.31
C LEU A 365 -20.83 -6.15 2.89
N PHE A 366 -21.56 -5.61 3.89
CA PHE A 366 -22.53 -6.37 4.69
C PHE A 366 -23.91 -5.71 4.76
N LYS A 367 -24.29 -5.01 3.67
CA LYS A 367 -25.65 -4.44 3.51
C LYS A 367 -26.71 -5.51 3.48
#